data_be5b7baa19e05196c36d33ac7612d02e
#
_entry.id   be5b7baa19e05196c36d33ac7612d02e
#
_cell.length_a   1.000
_cell.length_b   1.000
_cell.length_c   1.000
_cell.angle_alpha   90.00
_cell.angle_beta   90.00
_cell.angle_gamma   90.00
#
_symmetry.space_group_name_H-M   'P 1'
#
loop_
_entity.id
_entity.type
_entity.pdbx_description
1 polymer ?
#
loop_
_entity_poly.entity_id
_entity_poly.type
_entity_poly.pdbx_seq_one_letter_code
_entity_poly.pdbx_strand_id
1 'polypeptide(L)'
;MSESKSFFKQPFFILCFLEFFERFGYYGFNYISIYFYIAKLGFSESTATTLMGGFAALTYVFNAVGGYVADNVLGIKRTMFTGAILLCLGYAALAIGSNFSPLFVYTALALIILGSCLFKPAPTNLIASIYGQDKNTLDATYTYFYMSINMGSFCASLLVPMLAKNVGYTAALLVCSAGVLVGIVYNLKNY
;
A
#
# COMPACT_ATOMS: atom_id res chain seq x y z
N MET A 1 26.24 -0.74 20.77
CA MET A 1 24.80 -1.04 20.83
C MET A 1 23.90 0.20 20.83
N SER A 2 24.38 1.40 21.13
CA SER A 2 23.57 2.66 21.15
C SER A 2 23.37 3.27 19.74
N GLU A 3 24.34 3.18 18.85
CA GLU A 3 24.25 3.73 17.47
C GLU A 3 23.21 3.02 16.58
N SER A 4 23.08 1.71 16.72
CA SER A 4 22.11 0.93 15.95
C SER A 4 20.65 1.33 16.26
N LYS A 5 20.34 1.65 17.52
CA LYS A 5 19.00 2.14 17.91
C LYS A 5 18.68 3.55 17.38
N SER A 6 19.72 4.37 17.13
CA SER A 6 19.58 5.70 16.54
C SER A 6 19.25 5.64 15.04
N PHE A 7 19.84 4.70 14.30
CA PHE A 7 19.63 4.56 12.86
C PHE A 7 18.19 4.19 12.52
N PHE A 8 17.60 3.23 13.24
CA PHE A 8 16.20 2.80 13.04
C PHE A 8 15.15 3.86 13.43
N LYS A 9 15.53 4.88 14.18
CA LYS A 9 14.68 6.02 14.57
C LYS A 9 14.83 7.23 13.65
N GLN A 10 15.66 7.17 12.61
CA GLN A 10 15.75 8.26 11.66
C GLN A 10 14.44 8.36 10.84
N PRO A 11 13.93 9.57 10.61
CA PRO A 11 12.66 9.78 9.87
C PRO A 11 12.62 9.06 8.52
N PHE A 12 13.76 8.98 7.86
CA PHE A 12 13.90 8.26 6.58
C PHE A 12 13.67 6.75 6.70
N PHE A 13 14.27 6.09 7.69
CA PHE A 13 14.09 4.65 7.87
C PHE A 13 12.65 4.29 8.22
N ILE A 14 12.02 5.13 9.06
CA ILE A 14 10.61 4.98 9.44
C ILE A 14 9.71 5.05 8.18
N LEU A 15 10.03 5.98 7.28
CA LEU A 15 9.30 6.14 6.01
C LEU A 15 9.50 4.92 5.08
N CYS A 16 10.75 4.46 4.91
CA CYS A 16 11.05 3.26 4.12
C CYS A 16 10.34 2.01 4.67
N PHE A 17 10.24 1.89 5.99
CA PHE A 17 9.53 0.78 6.63
C PHE A 17 8.03 0.80 6.36
N LEU A 18 7.39 1.98 6.43
CA LEU A 18 5.99 2.14 6.07
C LEU A 18 5.76 1.82 4.59
N GLU A 19 6.63 2.34 3.72
CA GLU A 19 6.55 2.09 2.27
C GLU A 19 6.70 0.60 1.95
N PHE A 20 7.66 -0.10 2.57
CA PHE A 20 7.85 -1.54 2.39
C PHE A 20 6.54 -2.31 2.65
N PHE A 21 5.88 -2.06 3.76
CA PHE A 21 4.66 -2.77 4.12
C PHE A 21 3.46 -2.36 3.27
N GLU A 22 3.37 -1.10 2.88
CA GLU A 22 2.32 -0.66 1.97
C GLU A 22 2.52 -1.31 0.59
N ARG A 23 3.74 -1.30 0.05
CA ARG A 23 4.05 -2.00 -1.20
C ARG A 23 3.81 -3.50 -1.12
N PHE A 24 4.16 -4.12 -0.01
CA PHE A 24 3.82 -5.51 0.26
C PHE A 24 2.31 -5.76 0.13
N GLY A 25 1.49 -4.94 0.76
CA GLY A 25 0.02 -5.04 0.67
C GLY A 25 -0.49 -4.82 -0.76
N TYR A 26 -0.05 -3.74 -1.41
CA TYR A 26 -0.49 -3.38 -2.76
C TYR A 26 -0.14 -4.43 -3.81
N TYR A 27 1.12 -4.84 -3.87
CA TYR A 27 1.55 -5.86 -4.82
C TYR A 27 1.00 -7.24 -4.47
N GLY A 28 0.91 -7.57 -3.17
CA GLY A 28 0.28 -8.80 -2.72
C GLY A 28 -1.16 -8.94 -3.21
N PHE A 29 -1.97 -7.89 -3.04
CA PHE A 29 -3.31 -7.85 -3.60
C PHE A 29 -3.30 -8.01 -5.13
N ASN A 30 -2.43 -7.26 -5.84
CA ASN A 30 -2.36 -7.33 -7.30
C ASN A 30 -2.06 -8.74 -7.82
N TYR A 31 -1.14 -9.48 -7.19
CA TYR A 31 -0.75 -10.83 -7.61
C TYR A 31 -1.87 -11.86 -7.49
N ILE A 32 -2.81 -11.69 -6.56
CA ILE A 32 -3.88 -12.66 -6.34
C ILE A 32 -5.25 -12.20 -6.84
N SER A 33 -5.42 -10.92 -7.17
CA SER A 33 -6.73 -10.30 -7.41
C SER A 33 -7.54 -10.97 -8.51
N ILE A 34 -6.97 -11.25 -9.69
CA ILE A 34 -7.68 -11.88 -10.81
C ILE A 34 -8.17 -13.28 -10.39
N TYR A 35 -7.30 -14.08 -9.80
CA TYR A 35 -7.64 -15.41 -9.32
C TYR A 35 -8.68 -15.36 -8.19
N PHE A 36 -8.60 -14.38 -7.31
CA PHE A 36 -9.59 -14.14 -6.27
C PHE A 36 -10.97 -13.83 -6.87
N TYR A 37 -11.05 -12.97 -7.88
CA TYR A 37 -12.30 -12.63 -8.54
C TYR A 37 -12.94 -13.84 -9.24
N ILE A 38 -12.13 -14.66 -9.91
CA ILE A 38 -12.62 -15.86 -10.62
C ILE A 38 -13.01 -16.95 -9.61
N ALA A 39 -12.06 -17.35 -8.75
CA ALA A 39 -12.23 -18.53 -7.90
C ALA A 39 -13.14 -18.30 -6.69
N LYS A 40 -13.12 -17.08 -6.10
CA LYS A 40 -13.88 -16.77 -4.89
C LYS A 40 -15.22 -16.10 -5.19
N LEU A 41 -15.28 -15.22 -6.21
CA LEU A 41 -16.49 -14.46 -6.53
C LEU A 41 -17.27 -15.04 -7.73
N GLY A 42 -16.71 -16.01 -8.44
CA GLY A 42 -17.32 -16.64 -9.59
C GLY A 42 -17.42 -15.73 -10.83
N PHE A 43 -16.59 -14.69 -10.91
CA PHE A 43 -16.57 -13.80 -12.08
C PHE A 43 -15.97 -14.51 -13.30
N SER A 44 -16.43 -14.13 -14.49
CA SER A 44 -15.79 -14.57 -15.73
C SER A 44 -14.37 -13.96 -15.83
N GLU A 45 -13.49 -14.61 -16.55
CA GLU A 45 -12.12 -14.12 -16.80
C GLU A 45 -12.12 -12.69 -17.39
N SER A 46 -13.00 -12.44 -18.36
CA SER A 46 -13.18 -11.12 -18.97
C SER A 46 -13.61 -10.07 -17.93
N THR A 47 -14.57 -10.39 -17.06
CA THR A 47 -15.01 -9.46 -15.99
C THR A 47 -13.91 -9.20 -14.99
N ALA A 48 -13.20 -10.24 -14.56
CA ALA A 48 -12.09 -10.11 -13.59
C ALA A 48 -10.95 -9.24 -14.13
N THR A 49 -10.58 -9.45 -15.39
CA THR A 49 -9.53 -8.67 -16.08
C THR A 49 -9.97 -7.21 -16.28
N THR A 50 -11.21 -6.98 -16.69
CA THR A 50 -11.77 -5.62 -16.86
C THR A 50 -11.80 -4.88 -15.53
N LEU A 51 -12.24 -5.55 -14.45
CA LEU A 51 -12.27 -4.97 -13.11
C LEU A 51 -10.86 -4.59 -12.63
N MET A 52 -9.86 -5.45 -12.87
CA MET A 52 -8.48 -5.17 -12.50
C MET A 52 -7.88 -4.03 -13.34
N GLY A 53 -8.18 -3.98 -14.63
CA GLY A 53 -7.78 -2.88 -15.52
C GLY A 53 -8.40 -1.55 -15.09
N GLY A 54 -9.69 -1.54 -14.75
CA GLY A 54 -10.40 -0.38 -14.22
C GLY A 54 -9.81 0.09 -12.88
N PHE A 55 -9.54 -0.85 -11.97
CA PHE A 55 -8.86 -0.57 -10.70
C PHE A 55 -7.50 0.11 -10.91
N ALA A 56 -6.67 -0.42 -11.80
CA ALA A 56 -5.37 0.15 -12.11
C ALA A 56 -5.51 1.55 -12.72
N ALA A 57 -6.36 1.73 -13.71
CA ALA A 57 -6.61 3.02 -14.37
C ALA A 57 -7.08 4.09 -13.37
N LEU A 58 -8.06 3.77 -12.54
CA LEU A 58 -8.58 4.69 -11.51
C LEU A 58 -7.50 5.04 -10.48
N THR A 59 -6.70 4.08 -10.04
CA THR A 59 -5.60 4.33 -9.11
C THR A 59 -4.59 5.34 -9.68
N TYR A 60 -4.27 5.26 -10.98
CA TYR A 60 -3.36 6.22 -11.62
C TYR A 60 -3.99 7.60 -11.82
N VAL A 61 -5.24 7.66 -12.29
CA VAL A 61 -5.95 8.93 -12.51
C VAL A 61 -6.11 9.69 -11.18
N PHE A 62 -6.50 9.01 -10.12
CA PHE A 62 -6.71 9.65 -8.82
C PHE A 62 -5.42 10.03 -8.08
N ASN A 63 -4.23 9.57 -8.51
CA ASN A 63 -2.97 10.01 -7.90
C ASN A 63 -2.78 11.53 -7.96
N ALA A 64 -3.23 12.19 -9.02
CA ALA A 64 -3.19 13.66 -9.13
C ALA A 64 -4.06 14.32 -8.04
N VAL A 65 -5.23 13.75 -7.76
CA VAL A 65 -6.12 14.21 -6.67
C VAL A 65 -5.44 14.03 -5.31
N GLY A 66 -4.78 12.91 -5.09
CA GLY A 66 -4.01 12.65 -3.86
C GLY A 66 -2.89 13.66 -3.63
N GLY A 67 -2.15 14.02 -4.68
CA GLY A 67 -1.15 15.09 -4.65
C GLY A 67 -1.76 16.43 -4.28
N TYR A 68 -2.85 16.83 -4.93
CA TYR A 68 -3.55 18.07 -4.60
C TYR A 68 -4.02 18.12 -3.15
N VAL A 69 -4.57 17.02 -2.62
CA VAL A 69 -5.01 16.92 -1.22
C VAL A 69 -3.83 17.04 -0.26
N ALA A 70 -2.69 16.43 -0.61
CA ALA A 70 -1.47 16.52 0.19
C ALA A 70 -0.91 17.93 0.27
N ASP A 71 -0.98 18.68 -0.85
CA ASP A 71 -0.36 20.00 -0.93
C ASP A 71 -1.28 21.10 -0.38
N ASN A 72 -2.62 21.00 -0.58
CA ASN A 72 -3.53 22.10 -0.34
C ASN A 72 -4.57 21.87 0.78
N VAL A 73 -4.79 20.63 1.23
CA VAL A 73 -5.90 20.35 2.15
C VAL A 73 -5.43 19.80 3.50
N LEU A 74 -4.77 18.63 3.50
CA LEU A 74 -4.43 17.91 4.73
C LEU A 74 -2.96 18.06 5.15
N GLY A 75 -2.09 18.41 4.19
CA GLY A 75 -0.64 18.33 4.33
C GLY A 75 -0.11 16.91 4.13
N ILE A 76 1.15 16.80 3.70
CA ILE A 76 1.77 15.55 3.21
C ILE A 76 1.65 14.41 4.23
N LYS A 77 2.00 14.64 5.49
CA LYS A 77 1.99 13.60 6.52
C LYS A 77 0.61 13.04 6.80
N ARG A 78 -0.38 13.92 6.99
CA ARG A 78 -1.77 13.49 7.28
C ARG A 78 -2.36 12.74 6.10
N THR A 79 -2.10 13.19 4.88
CA THR A 79 -2.56 12.52 3.66
C THR A 79 -1.99 11.11 3.56
N MET A 80 -0.68 10.95 3.83
CA MET A 80 -0.02 9.65 3.87
C MET A 80 -0.66 8.69 4.88
N PHE A 81 -0.87 9.13 6.11
CA PHE A 81 -1.50 8.31 7.14
C PHE A 81 -2.95 7.95 6.84
N THR A 82 -3.73 8.92 6.37
CA THR A 82 -5.12 8.67 5.96
C THR A 82 -5.17 7.65 4.83
N GLY A 83 -4.27 7.77 3.84
CA GLY A 83 -4.14 6.81 2.76
C GLY A 83 -3.80 5.40 3.26
N ALA A 84 -2.83 5.28 4.16
CA ALA A 84 -2.44 3.98 4.73
C ALA A 84 -3.58 3.33 5.54
N ILE A 85 -4.34 4.12 6.32
CA ILE A 85 -5.50 3.62 7.07
C ILE A 85 -6.60 3.12 6.11
N LEU A 86 -6.89 3.87 5.06
CA LEU A 86 -7.88 3.47 4.05
C LEU A 86 -7.46 2.18 3.33
N LEU A 87 -6.17 2.01 3.02
CA LEU A 87 -5.62 0.78 2.45
C LEU A 87 -5.80 -0.41 3.39
N CYS A 88 -5.44 -0.24 4.66
CA CYS A 88 -5.60 -1.27 5.68
C CYS A 88 -7.06 -1.71 5.79
N LEU A 89 -7.98 -0.74 5.90
CA LEU A 89 -9.42 -1.01 5.96
C LEU A 89 -9.95 -1.63 4.67
N GLY A 90 -9.46 -1.19 3.51
CA GLY A 90 -9.84 -1.70 2.21
C GLY A 90 -9.47 -3.18 2.03
N TYR A 91 -8.24 -3.58 2.38
CA TYR A 91 -7.84 -5.00 2.33
C TYR A 91 -8.60 -5.85 3.34
N ALA A 92 -8.83 -5.37 4.55
CA ALA A 92 -9.63 -6.07 5.56
C ALA A 92 -11.11 -6.21 5.09
N ALA A 93 -11.69 -5.14 4.57
CA ALA A 93 -13.05 -5.15 4.03
C ALA A 93 -13.17 -6.12 2.84
N LEU A 94 -12.18 -6.18 1.95
CA LEU A 94 -12.17 -7.12 0.84
C LEU A 94 -12.07 -8.56 1.33
N ALA A 95 -11.22 -8.83 2.33
CA ALA A 95 -11.04 -10.15 2.92
C ALA A 95 -12.34 -10.70 3.54
N ILE A 96 -13.02 -9.86 4.30
CA ILE A 96 -14.22 -10.25 5.06
C ILE A 96 -15.48 -10.12 4.18
N GLY A 97 -15.63 -8.99 3.50
CA GLY A 97 -16.82 -8.62 2.74
C GLY A 97 -17.09 -9.53 1.54
N SER A 98 -16.03 -10.14 0.97
CA SER A 98 -16.17 -11.10 -0.14
C SER A 98 -17.04 -12.31 0.18
N ASN A 99 -17.28 -12.60 1.46
CA ASN A 99 -18.14 -13.70 1.89
C ASN A 99 -19.64 -13.31 1.98
N PHE A 100 -19.96 -12.01 1.89
CA PHE A 100 -21.33 -11.52 2.10
C PHE A 100 -22.01 -11.10 0.80
N SER A 101 -21.39 -10.23 0.01
CA SER A 101 -22.03 -9.70 -1.21
C SER A 101 -21.00 -9.08 -2.16
N PRO A 102 -21.21 -9.15 -3.49
CA PRO A 102 -20.40 -8.42 -4.48
C PRO A 102 -20.31 -6.91 -4.22
N LEU A 103 -21.35 -6.31 -3.64
CA LEU A 103 -21.35 -4.87 -3.31
C LEU A 103 -20.22 -4.51 -2.33
N PHE A 104 -19.95 -5.38 -1.34
CA PHE A 104 -18.83 -5.18 -0.42
C PHE A 104 -17.47 -5.22 -1.11
N VAL A 105 -17.35 -5.99 -2.18
CA VAL A 105 -16.12 -6.03 -2.99
C VAL A 105 -15.86 -4.68 -3.66
N TYR A 106 -16.89 -4.09 -4.29
CA TYR A 106 -16.76 -2.79 -4.94
C TYR A 106 -16.45 -1.67 -3.94
N THR A 107 -17.10 -1.69 -2.77
CA THR A 107 -16.79 -0.70 -1.71
C THR A 107 -15.37 -0.86 -1.17
N ALA A 108 -14.90 -2.10 -0.99
CA ALA A 108 -13.53 -2.37 -0.58
C ALA A 108 -12.49 -1.90 -1.63
N LEU A 109 -12.76 -2.15 -2.92
CA LEU A 109 -11.92 -1.66 -4.01
C LEU A 109 -11.89 -0.13 -4.06
N ALA A 110 -13.01 0.54 -3.84
CA ALA A 110 -13.06 2.01 -3.76
C ALA A 110 -12.19 2.52 -2.59
N LEU A 111 -12.22 1.87 -1.42
CA LEU A 111 -11.35 2.21 -0.30
C LEU A 111 -9.87 2.03 -0.64
N ILE A 112 -9.52 0.94 -1.34
CA ILE A 112 -8.12 0.69 -1.76
C ILE A 112 -7.67 1.74 -2.78
N ILE A 113 -8.52 2.12 -3.75
CA ILE A 113 -8.20 3.17 -4.74
C ILE A 113 -7.98 4.51 -4.03
N LEU A 114 -8.90 4.93 -3.17
CA LEU A 114 -8.77 6.18 -2.41
C LEU A 114 -7.55 6.17 -1.49
N GLY A 115 -7.30 5.06 -0.81
CA GLY A 115 -6.13 4.88 0.02
C GLY A 115 -4.82 4.99 -0.78
N SER A 116 -4.73 4.29 -1.91
CA SER A 116 -3.56 4.34 -2.80
C SER A 116 -3.33 5.75 -3.36
N CYS A 117 -4.39 6.43 -3.77
CA CYS A 117 -4.32 7.78 -4.32
C CYS A 117 -3.75 8.80 -3.31
N LEU A 118 -4.17 8.70 -2.06
CA LEU A 118 -3.66 9.58 -0.99
C LEU A 118 -2.25 9.18 -0.53
N PHE A 119 -1.95 7.89 -0.51
CA PHE A 119 -0.66 7.40 -0.02
C PHE A 119 0.48 7.63 -1.02
N LYS A 120 0.33 7.22 -2.27
CA LYS A 120 1.43 7.13 -3.26
C LYS A 120 2.25 8.42 -3.46
N PRO A 121 1.67 9.62 -3.62
CA PRO A 121 2.44 10.84 -3.83
C PRO A 121 3.13 11.36 -2.56
N ALA A 122 2.62 11.00 -1.38
CA ALA A 122 3.03 11.61 -0.13
C ALA A 122 4.46 11.25 0.32
N PRO A 123 4.94 9.98 0.28
CA PRO A 123 6.30 9.64 0.68
C PRO A 123 7.38 10.31 -0.16
N THR A 124 7.21 10.35 -1.48
CA THR A 124 8.18 11.00 -2.39
C THR A 124 8.26 12.51 -2.16
N ASN A 125 7.11 13.18 -1.97
CA ASN A 125 7.05 14.59 -1.64
C ASN A 125 7.67 14.88 -0.27
N LEU A 126 7.48 13.99 0.70
CA LEU A 126 8.09 14.11 2.02
C LEU A 126 9.63 14.01 1.96
N ILE A 127 10.17 13.06 1.20
CA ILE A 127 11.61 12.92 0.96
C ILE A 127 12.16 14.21 0.33
N ALA A 128 11.53 14.69 -0.72
CA ALA A 128 11.93 15.93 -1.39
C ALA A 128 11.92 17.13 -0.44
N SER A 129 10.95 17.23 0.45
CA SER A 129 10.83 18.34 1.41
C SER A 129 11.91 18.31 2.49
N ILE A 130 12.39 17.13 2.90
CA ILE A 130 13.39 16.97 3.98
C ILE A 130 14.83 17.04 3.43
N TYR A 131 15.08 16.40 2.28
CA TYR A 131 16.44 16.18 1.76
C TYR A 131 16.73 16.97 0.47
N GLY A 132 15.78 17.75 -0.04
CA GLY A 132 15.87 18.41 -1.36
C GLY A 132 16.97 19.48 -1.49
N GLN A 133 17.58 19.92 -0.39
CA GLN A 133 18.64 20.96 -0.43
C GLN A 133 20.03 20.40 -0.79
N ASP A 134 20.28 19.10 -0.57
CA ASP A 134 21.52 18.43 -0.95
C ASP A 134 21.22 17.33 -1.98
N LYS A 135 21.64 17.56 -3.21
CA LYS A 135 21.38 16.67 -4.34
C LYS A 135 21.96 15.27 -4.13
N ASN A 136 23.16 15.15 -3.58
CA ASN A 136 23.80 13.85 -3.36
C ASN A 136 23.05 13.04 -2.30
N THR A 137 22.65 13.69 -1.21
CA THR A 137 21.85 13.06 -0.16
C THR A 137 20.46 12.68 -0.67
N LEU A 138 19.83 13.53 -1.51
CA LEU A 138 18.54 13.26 -2.11
C LEU A 138 18.57 12.03 -3.03
N ASP A 139 19.59 11.94 -3.91
CA ASP A 139 19.73 10.81 -4.85
C ASP A 139 19.96 9.49 -4.10
N ALA A 140 20.80 9.50 -3.07
CA ALA A 140 21.03 8.34 -2.20
C ALA A 140 19.73 7.94 -1.47
N THR A 141 18.99 8.90 -0.95
CA THR A 141 17.73 8.68 -0.24
C THR A 141 16.67 8.03 -1.15
N TYR A 142 16.52 8.54 -2.38
CA TYR A 142 15.62 7.90 -3.34
C TYR A 142 16.05 6.49 -3.71
N THR A 143 17.34 6.22 -3.82
CA THR A 143 17.84 4.87 -4.10
C THR A 143 17.41 3.88 -3.02
N TYR A 144 17.61 4.20 -1.74
CA TYR A 144 17.16 3.35 -0.63
C TYR A 144 15.64 3.25 -0.53
N PHE A 145 14.94 4.33 -0.82
CA PHE A 145 13.47 4.33 -0.86
C PHE A 145 12.95 3.36 -1.93
N TYR A 146 13.48 3.40 -3.15
CA TYR A 146 13.13 2.45 -4.20
C TYR A 146 13.53 1.01 -3.87
N MET A 147 14.63 0.80 -3.14
CA MET A 147 14.96 -0.53 -2.62
C MET A 147 13.88 -1.06 -1.68
N SER A 148 13.31 -0.23 -0.80
CA SER A 148 12.22 -0.65 0.09
C SER A 148 10.96 -1.04 -0.67
N ILE A 149 10.60 -0.31 -1.74
CA ILE A 149 9.51 -0.64 -2.66
C ILE A 149 9.72 -2.03 -3.28
N ASN A 150 10.90 -2.25 -3.87
CA ASN A 150 11.22 -3.51 -4.55
C ASN A 150 11.27 -4.69 -3.57
N MET A 151 11.81 -4.50 -2.38
CA MET A 151 11.83 -5.52 -1.33
C MET A 151 10.41 -5.88 -0.87
N GLY A 152 9.53 -4.89 -0.67
CA GLY A 152 8.12 -5.12 -0.34
C GLY A 152 7.40 -5.91 -1.43
N SER A 153 7.57 -5.51 -2.69
CA SER A 153 7.00 -6.21 -3.86
C SER A 153 7.54 -7.64 -3.99
N PHE A 154 8.84 -7.84 -3.83
CA PHE A 154 9.48 -9.15 -3.90
C PHE A 154 8.94 -10.09 -2.81
N CYS A 155 8.91 -9.66 -1.56
CA CYS A 155 8.34 -10.45 -0.46
C CYS A 155 6.86 -10.79 -0.72
N ALA A 156 6.09 -9.84 -1.25
CA ALA A 156 4.68 -10.04 -1.57
C ALA A 156 4.50 -11.10 -2.68
N SER A 157 5.34 -11.08 -3.72
CA SER A 157 5.25 -12.02 -4.85
C SER A 157 5.45 -13.48 -4.44
N LEU A 158 6.22 -13.71 -3.39
CA LEU A 158 6.46 -15.05 -2.85
C LEU A 158 5.41 -15.46 -1.82
N LEU A 159 5.15 -14.59 -0.84
CA LEU A 159 4.36 -14.97 0.34
C LEU A 159 2.85 -14.94 0.09
N VAL A 160 2.34 -13.93 -0.63
CA VAL A 160 0.90 -13.73 -0.74
C VAL A 160 0.23 -14.78 -1.64
N PRO A 161 0.76 -15.12 -2.83
CA PRO A 161 0.22 -16.23 -3.62
C PRO A 161 0.33 -17.59 -2.93
N MET A 162 1.44 -17.83 -2.19
CA MET A 162 1.61 -19.06 -1.42
C MET A 162 0.54 -19.18 -0.32
N LEU A 163 0.25 -18.10 0.40
CA LEU A 163 -0.82 -18.05 1.40
C LEU A 163 -2.20 -18.24 0.76
N ALA A 164 -2.45 -17.57 -0.37
CA ALA A 164 -3.72 -17.69 -1.09
C ALA A 164 -3.99 -19.15 -1.53
N LYS A 165 -2.95 -19.86 -1.97
CA LYS A 165 -3.03 -21.26 -2.41
C LYS A 165 -3.22 -22.23 -1.24
N ASN A 166 -2.46 -22.07 -0.14
CA ASN A 166 -2.38 -23.07 0.93
C ASN A 166 -3.39 -22.83 2.06
N VAL A 167 -3.76 -21.57 2.34
CA VAL A 167 -4.63 -21.16 3.45
C VAL A 167 -5.93 -20.54 2.94
N GLY A 168 -5.86 -19.83 1.83
CA GLY A 168 -7.00 -19.19 1.17
C GLY A 168 -6.86 -17.69 1.00
N TYR A 169 -7.69 -17.12 0.10
CA TYR A 169 -7.64 -15.71 -0.27
C TYR A 169 -7.92 -14.75 0.89
N THR A 170 -8.82 -15.13 1.79
CA THR A 170 -9.15 -14.33 2.98
C THR A 170 -7.92 -14.12 3.86
N ALA A 171 -7.17 -15.19 4.14
CA ALA A 171 -5.94 -15.12 4.93
C ALA A 171 -4.86 -14.27 4.23
N ALA A 172 -4.69 -14.44 2.92
CA ALA A 172 -3.74 -13.67 2.12
C ALA A 172 -4.04 -12.17 2.16
N LEU A 173 -5.31 -11.77 2.00
CA LEU A 173 -5.75 -10.37 2.08
C LEU A 173 -5.63 -9.79 3.49
N LEU A 174 -5.91 -10.58 4.54
CA LEU A 174 -5.71 -10.16 5.93
C LEU A 174 -4.23 -9.93 6.24
N VAL A 175 -3.32 -10.73 5.68
CA VAL A 175 -1.87 -10.51 5.82
C VAL A 175 -1.43 -9.23 5.11
N CYS A 176 -2.00 -8.90 3.94
CA CYS A 176 -1.78 -7.61 3.28
C CYS A 176 -2.23 -6.44 4.18
N SER A 177 -3.43 -6.53 4.77
CA SER A 177 -3.95 -5.54 5.72
C SER A 177 -3.07 -5.41 6.96
N ALA A 178 -2.70 -6.53 7.59
CA ALA A 178 -1.86 -6.57 8.78
C ALA A 178 -0.47 -5.98 8.51
N GLY A 179 0.11 -6.21 7.35
CA GLY A 179 1.38 -5.60 6.93
C GLY A 179 1.29 -4.08 6.96
N VAL A 180 0.29 -3.50 6.29
CA VAL A 180 0.09 -2.04 6.30
C VAL A 180 -0.12 -1.52 7.73
N LEU A 181 -0.89 -2.22 8.55
CA LEU A 181 -1.12 -1.86 9.95
C LEU A 181 0.19 -1.84 10.76
N VAL A 182 1.07 -2.83 10.57
CA VAL A 182 2.40 -2.85 11.21
C VAL A 182 3.21 -1.63 10.81
N GLY A 183 3.21 -1.26 9.52
CA GLY A 183 3.86 -0.05 9.03
C GLY A 183 3.32 1.22 9.70
N ILE A 184 2.00 1.35 9.82
CA ILE A 184 1.33 2.49 10.49
C ILE A 184 1.74 2.55 11.96
N VAL A 185 1.60 1.46 12.71
CA VAL A 185 1.88 1.41 14.16
C VAL A 185 3.36 1.72 14.44
N TYR A 186 4.26 1.18 13.62
CA TYR A 186 5.69 1.48 13.76
C TYR A 186 5.98 2.96 13.52
N ASN A 187 5.38 3.55 12.52
CA ASN A 187 5.54 4.95 12.19
C ASN A 187 5.00 5.86 13.33
N LEU A 188 3.80 5.60 13.84
CA LEU A 188 3.20 6.37 14.93
C LEU A 188 4.00 6.32 16.23
N LYS A 189 4.73 5.23 16.51
CA LYS A 189 5.56 5.08 17.71
C LYS A 189 6.92 5.79 17.63
N ASN A 190 7.42 6.03 16.42
CA ASN A 190 8.79 6.49 16.21
C ASN A 190 8.88 7.86 15.55
N TYR A 191 7.76 8.45 15.15
CA TYR A 191 7.64 9.76 14.50
C TYR A 191 7.06 10.78 15.47
#